data_11e8731b38f81d05259b6508f1dc805b
#
_entry.id   11e8731b38f81d05259b6508f1dc805b
#
_cell.length_a   1.000
_cell.length_b   1.000
_cell.length_c   1.000
_cell.angle_alpha   90.00
_cell.angle_beta   90.00
_cell.angle_gamma   90.00
#
_symmetry.space_group_name_H-M   'P 1'
#
loop_
_entity.id
_entity.type
_entity.pdbx_description
1 polymer ?
#
loop_
_entity_poly.entity_id
_entity_poly.type
_entity_poly.pdbx_seq_one_letter_code
_entity_poly.pdbx_strand_id
1 'polypeptide(L)' 'MERRPMKLYLVRHAEYGETTANGRCKYDAVIAAARQWRARWTQIARECEFIVLAEEELASTEQ' A
#
# COMPACT_ATOMS: atom_id res chain seq x y z
N MET A 1 13.69 -9.89 -17.63
CA MET A 1 12.54 -9.85 -16.85
C MET A 1 12.72 -8.92 -15.67
N GLU A 2 11.78 -8.04 -15.49
CA GLU A 2 11.92 -7.11 -14.44
C GLU A 2 11.35 -7.59 -13.19
N ARG A 3 12.00 -7.30 -12.11
CA ARG A 3 11.46 -7.60 -10.81
C ARG A 3 11.32 -6.34 -10.06
N ARG A 4 10.18 -6.12 -9.52
CA ARG A 4 9.92 -4.92 -8.76
C ARG A 4 9.69 -5.28 -7.33
N PRO A 5 10.24 -4.51 -6.43
CA PRO A 5 10.01 -4.80 -5.02
C PRO A 5 8.56 -4.56 -4.67
N MET A 6 8.06 -5.40 -3.81
CA MET A 6 6.74 -5.24 -3.25
C MET A 6 6.87 -4.80 -1.82
N LYS A 7 6.00 -3.90 -1.42
CA LYS A 7 6.01 -3.40 -0.07
C LYS A 7 4.66 -3.68 0.55
N LEU A 8 4.70 -3.97 1.83
CA LEU A 8 3.47 -4.12 2.59
C LEU A 8 3.24 -2.81 3.31
N TYR A 9 2.14 -2.18 2.99
CA TYR A 9 1.80 -0.90 3.58
C TYR A 9 0.71 -1.07 4.62
N LEU A 10 0.84 -0.34 5.69
CA LEU A 10 -0.27 -0.14 6.60
C LEU A 10 -0.94 1.15 6.19
N VAL A 11 -2.20 1.08 5.82
CA VAL A 11 -2.97 2.24 5.41
C VAL A 11 -3.92 2.56 6.54
N ARG A 12 -3.81 3.77 7.05
CA ARG A 12 -4.58 4.16 8.22
C ARG A 12 -5.44 5.36 7.89
N HIS A 13 -6.70 5.29 8.23
CA HIS A 13 -7.65 6.37 7.99
C HIS A 13 -8.47 6.59 9.22
N ALA A 14 -8.74 7.87 9.51
CA ALA A 14 -9.43 8.21 10.75
C ALA A 14 -10.82 7.63 10.82
N GLU A 15 -11.51 7.54 9.71
CA GLU A 15 -12.86 7.04 9.70
C GLU A 15 -12.98 5.57 9.37
N TYR A 16 -12.18 5.11 8.43
CA TYR A 16 -12.29 3.74 7.98
C TYR A 16 -11.46 2.76 8.78
N GLY A 17 -10.49 3.27 9.52
CA GLY A 17 -9.65 2.40 10.32
C GLY A 17 -8.35 2.08 9.62
N GLU A 18 -7.87 0.87 9.82
CA GLU A 18 -6.58 0.48 9.29
C GLU A 18 -6.73 -0.77 8.46
N THR A 19 -5.92 -0.87 7.44
CA THR A 19 -5.84 -2.09 6.66
C THR A 19 -4.43 -2.20 6.11
N THR A 20 -4.06 -3.38 5.69
CA THR A 20 -2.77 -3.58 5.06
C THR A 20 -2.99 -3.85 3.58
N ALA A 21 -2.03 -3.46 2.80
CA ALA A 21 -2.11 -3.65 1.37
C ALA A 21 -0.72 -3.80 0.79
N ASN A 22 -0.60 -4.67 -0.18
CA ASN A 22 0.66 -4.83 -0.88
C ASN A 22 0.66 -3.96 -2.12
N GLY A 23 1.81 -3.42 -2.45
CA GLY A 23 1.90 -2.63 -3.65
C GLY A 23 3.33 -2.25 -3.92
N ARG A 24 3.57 -1.75 -5.12
CA ARG A 24 4.88 -1.29 -5.48
C ARG A 24 5.09 0.15 -5.04
N CYS A 25 4.02 0.86 -4.80
CA CYS A 25 4.10 2.21 -4.30
C CYS A 25 2.83 2.49 -3.51
N LYS A 26 2.80 3.64 -2.88
CA LYS A 26 1.66 3.94 -2.02
C LYS A 26 0.36 4.07 -2.79
N TYR A 27 0.43 4.39 -4.07
CA TYR A 27 -0.81 4.48 -4.85
C TYR A 27 -1.45 3.11 -4.99
N ASP A 28 -0.64 2.07 -5.18
CA ASP A 28 -1.21 0.73 -5.23
C ASP A 28 -1.91 0.42 -3.91
N ALA A 29 -1.29 0.81 -2.82
CA ALA A 29 -1.85 0.52 -1.51
C ALA A 29 -3.15 1.28 -1.28
N VAL A 30 -3.20 2.54 -1.69
CA VAL A 30 -4.40 3.31 -1.45
C VAL A 30 -5.55 2.81 -2.31
N ILE A 31 -5.25 2.35 -3.52
CA ILE A 31 -6.30 1.81 -4.37
C ILE A 31 -6.86 0.54 -3.76
N ALA A 32 -5.99 -0.31 -3.24
CA ALA A 32 -6.45 -1.53 -2.59
C ALA A 32 -7.29 -1.23 -1.36
N ALA A 33 -6.86 -0.27 -0.56
CA ALA A 33 -7.62 0.10 0.62
C ALA A 33 -8.97 0.70 0.24
N ALA A 34 -8.98 1.51 -0.80
CA ALA A 34 -10.21 2.12 -1.25
C ALA A 34 -11.23 1.07 -1.66
N ARG A 35 -10.76 0.02 -2.31
CA ARG A 35 -11.66 -1.05 -2.71
C ARG A 35 -12.24 -1.75 -1.50
N GLN A 36 -11.43 -1.98 -0.49
CA GLN A 36 -11.91 -2.62 0.72
C GLN A 36 -12.94 -1.77 1.43
N TRP A 37 -12.70 -0.47 1.45
CA TRP A 37 -13.57 0.44 2.18
C TRP A 37 -14.69 0.99 1.33
N ARG A 38 -14.68 0.65 0.05
CA ARG A 38 -15.67 1.16 -0.91
C ARG A 38 -15.65 2.68 -0.94
N ALA A 39 -14.45 3.22 -0.92
CA ALA A 39 -14.25 4.65 -0.94
C ALA A 39 -13.53 5.05 -2.20
N ARG A 40 -13.50 6.36 -2.44
CA ARG A 40 -12.77 6.85 -3.59
C ARG A 40 -11.33 7.03 -3.21
N TRP A 41 -10.45 6.41 -3.99
CA TRP A 41 -9.04 6.48 -3.64
C TRP A 41 -8.52 7.92 -3.73
N THR A 42 -9.09 8.75 -4.61
CA THR A 42 -8.63 10.12 -4.73
C THR A 42 -8.93 10.92 -3.47
N GLN A 43 -9.99 10.53 -2.79
CA GLN A 43 -10.34 11.20 -1.57
C GLN A 43 -9.49 10.72 -0.41
N ILE A 44 -9.40 9.42 -0.25
CA ILE A 44 -8.70 8.90 0.92
C ILE A 44 -7.19 9.04 0.79
N ALA A 45 -6.69 9.19 -0.42
CA ALA A 45 -5.25 9.32 -0.60
C ALA A 45 -4.69 10.50 0.16
N ARG A 46 -5.48 11.54 0.33
CA ARG A 46 -5.03 12.70 1.07
C ARG A 46 -5.18 12.53 2.57
N GLU A 47 -6.07 11.62 2.97
CA GLU A 47 -6.42 11.49 4.36
C GLU A 47 -5.77 10.31 5.04
N CYS A 48 -5.18 9.42 4.26
CA CYS A 48 -4.59 8.24 4.82
C CYS A 48 -3.13 8.44 5.17
N GLU A 49 -2.70 7.69 6.17
CA GLU A 49 -1.28 7.57 6.45
C GLU A 49 -0.80 6.26 5.90
N PHE A 50 0.41 6.28 5.38
CA PHE A 50 1.00 5.08 4.79
C PHE A 50 2.28 4.77 5.52
N ILE A 51 2.37 3.57 6.05
CA ILE A 51 3.54 3.12 6.78
C ILE A 51 4.01 1.84 6.13
N VAL A 52 5.28 1.80 5.78
CA VAL A 52 5.84 0.60 5.18
C VAL A 52 6.15 -0.37 6.29
N LEU A 53 5.47 -1.49 6.30
CA LEU A 53 5.68 -2.51 7.30
C LEU A 53 6.76 -3.48 6.88
N ALA A 54 6.85 -3.78 5.59
CA ALA A 54 7.82 -4.73 5.11
C ALA A 54 8.12 -4.45 3.66
N GLU A 55 9.31 -4.79 3.24
CA GLU A 55 9.71 -4.67 1.85
C GLU A 55 10.29 -5.97 1.40
N GLU A 56 9.82 -6.42 0.26
CA GLU A 56 10.40 -7.58 -0.35
C GLU A 56 11.16 -7.14 -1.55
N GLU A 57 12.40 -7.46 -1.63
CA GLU A 57 13.18 -7.13 -2.79
C GLU A 57 13.68 -8.39 -3.40
N LEU A 58 13.02 -8.82 -4.43
CA LEU A 58 13.40 -10.06 -5.03
C LEU A 58 14.76 -10.01 -5.66
N ALA A 59 15.11 -8.85 -6.14
CA ALA A 59 16.38 -8.73 -6.80
C ALA A 59 17.53 -8.87 -5.84
N SER A 60 17.31 -8.57 -4.61
CA SER A 60 18.40 -8.58 -3.68
C SER A 60 18.79 -9.96 -3.27
N THR A 61 18.05 -10.91 -3.69
CA THR A 61 18.38 -12.22 -3.27
C THR A 61 19.52 -12.77 -3.98
N GLU A 62 19.90 -12.14 -4.90
CA GLU A 62 20.87 -12.63 -5.47
C GLU A 62 21.96 -12.12 -5.25
N GLN A 63 22.37 -12.15 -5.09
CA GLN A 63 23.26 -11.59 -4.81
C GLN A 63 23.97 -12.02 -4.43
#